data_af30716e09fa4ed94935d576308ceea6
#
_entry.id   af30716e09fa4ed94935d576308ceea6
#
_cell.length_a   1.000
_cell.length_b   1.000
_cell.length_c   1.000
_cell.angle_alpha   90.00
_cell.angle_beta   90.00
_cell.angle_gamma   90.00
#
_symmetry.space_group_name_H-M   'P 1'
#
loop_
_entity.id
_entity.type
_entity.pdbx_description
1 polymer ?
#
loop_
_entity_poly.entity_id
_entity_poly.type
_entity_poly.pdbx_seq_one_letter_code
_entity_poly.pdbx_strand_id
1 'polypeptide(L)'
;MIIKSGNLNLELLGLIGKGAFAEVKIANDIMTNQKYAVKILETSKMGQKELELFNTEKRILRSALANNFKNIIKMQNILKDLSGRYYIILEYCNGGSLYDCLKEYSNKNRKPFPEKYVSYLMKEILLGVKSLHDHGIIHRDLKLGNILLKYKNKNNLINQNVLTAEVRITDFNVSYFPNNSEPITCVGTIPDMAPSVLQNGLKNVVPKPYDEKIDIWSLGTLCYEMLFNKPLFGKIINNNMYANILNANFTIPNTISPQAKSFLNCMLQKEGVNRLSVSELLNHEFIKKNNIMNINNITFNENNISNSNTFIQQSSTTTNLFSSGWEPSSTIVKSDVVINIFFKDYHYKHLINIVTTLNTKIKDLIESYFYRINRPDLAINYNKLVQFEFNGKNLNINNSLNKFVKDLDIMNGSVLRVIYSSEIK
;
A
#
# COMPACT_ATOMS: atom_id res chain seq x y z
N MET A 1 -14.85 23.51 7.13
CA MET A 1 -14.43 24.15 5.84
C MET A 1 -15.28 23.56 4.74
N ILE A 2 -15.95 24.41 3.96
CA ILE A 2 -16.80 23.99 2.84
C ILE A 2 -16.09 24.28 1.52
N ILE A 3 -16.04 23.30 0.63
CA ILE A 3 -15.52 23.42 -0.74
C ILE A 3 -16.69 23.36 -1.70
N LYS A 4 -16.82 24.36 -2.58
CA LYS A 4 -17.82 24.39 -3.64
C LYS A 4 -17.22 23.90 -4.95
N SER A 5 -17.84 22.95 -5.63
CA SER A 5 -17.38 22.36 -6.88
C SER A 5 -18.54 22.00 -7.80
N GLY A 6 -18.89 22.89 -8.72
CA GLY A 6 -20.12 22.73 -9.50
C GLY A 6 -21.34 22.66 -8.59
N ASN A 7 -22.11 21.58 -8.70
CA ASN A 7 -23.28 21.33 -7.86
C ASN A 7 -22.95 20.73 -6.47
N LEU A 8 -21.68 20.43 -6.19
CA LEU A 8 -21.24 19.85 -4.92
C LEU A 8 -20.93 20.93 -3.90
N ASN A 9 -21.44 20.76 -2.67
CA ASN A 9 -21.13 21.57 -1.50
C ASN A 9 -20.51 20.66 -0.43
N LEU A 10 -19.19 20.51 -0.45
CA LEU A 10 -18.46 19.53 0.33
C LEU A 10 -18.00 20.08 1.67
N GLU A 11 -18.53 19.57 2.76
CA GLU A 11 -18.01 19.81 4.10
C GLU A 11 -16.87 18.82 4.39
N LEU A 12 -15.66 19.37 4.64
CA LEU A 12 -14.50 18.54 5.02
C LEU A 12 -14.65 18.02 6.45
N LEU A 13 -14.50 16.72 6.60
CA LEU A 13 -14.60 15.99 7.87
C LEU A 13 -13.19 15.49 8.32
N GLY A 14 -13.12 14.24 8.80
CA GLY A 14 -11.90 13.61 9.34
C GLY A 14 -10.83 13.31 8.29
N LEU A 15 -9.57 13.29 8.76
CA LEU A 15 -8.41 12.85 7.99
C LEU A 15 -8.44 11.32 7.83
N ILE A 16 -8.23 10.82 6.61
CA ILE A 16 -8.17 9.38 6.29
C ILE A 16 -6.83 8.95 5.69
N GLY A 17 -6.01 9.91 5.29
CA GLY A 17 -4.66 9.64 4.78
C GLY A 17 -3.79 10.88 4.85
N LYS A 18 -2.49 10.68 5.05
CA LYS A 18 -1.49 11.75 5.06
C LYS A 18 -0.22 11.27 4.38
N GLY A 19 0.17 12.00 3.34
CA GLY A 19 1.44 11.84 2.63
C GLY A 19 2.38 13.02 2.90
N ALA A 20 3.54 13.02 2.26
CA ALA A 20 4.54 14.08 2.41
C ALA A 20 4.03 15.45 1.96
N PHE A 21 3.25 15.52 0.90
CA PHE A 21 2.75 16.77 0.29
C PHE A 21 1.23 16.82 0.15
N ALA A 22 0.53 15.80 0.65
CA ALA A 22 -0.91 15.68 0.49
C ALA A 22 -1.58 15.17 1.76
N GLU A 23 -2.78 15.66 2.04
CA GLU A 23 -3.70 15.11 3.03
C GLU A 23 -4.95 14.61 2.31
N VAL A 24 -5.49 13.47 2.73
CA VAL A 24 -6.77 12.97 2.23
C VAL A 24 -7.80 13.05 3.36
N LYS A 25 -8.89 13.74 3.11
CA LYS A 25 -9.99 13.90 4.07
C LYS A 25 -11.28 13.31 3.53
N ILE A 26 -12.12 12.80 4.42
CA ILE A 26 -13.52 12.54 4.08
C ILE A 26 -14.22 13.89 3.92
N ALA A 27 -15.07 14.00 2.92
CA ALA A 27 -16.01 15.11 2.78
C ALA A 27 -17.42 14.59 2.62
N ASN A 28 -18.40 15.34 3.12
CA ASN A 28 -19.81 15.06 2.93
C ASN A 28 -20.44 16.15 2.07
N ASP A 29 -21.16 15.78 1.03
CA ASP A 29 -21.94 16.74 0.29
C ASP A 29 -23.18 17.11 1.11
N ILE A 30 -23.32 18.38 1.45
CA ILE A 30 -24.38 18.92 2.34
C ILE A 30 -25.77 18.65 1.76
N MET A 31 -25.89 18.68 0.42
CA MET A 31 -27.18 18.55 -0.25
C MET A 31 -27.65 17.10 -0.37
N THR A 32 -26.73 16.19 -0.66
CA THR A 32 -27.07 14.77 -0.96
C THR A 32 -26.67 13.81 0.13
N ASN A 33 -25.92 14.27 1.14
CA ASN A 33 -25.29 13.46 2.18
C ASN A 33 -24.36 12.35 1.63
N GLN A 34 -23.93 12.50 0.37
CA GLN A 34 -22.98 11.57 -0.25
C GLN A 34 -21.55 11.87 0.21
N LYS A 35 -20.81 10.80 0.50
CA LYS A 35 -19.40 10.91 0.93
C LYS A 35 -18.45 10.90 -0.26
N TYR A 36 -17.39 11.69 -0.13
CA TYR A 36 -16.28 11.83 -1.05
C TYR A 36 -14.95 11.74 -0.30
N ALA A 37 -13.87 11.40 -1.01
CA ALA A 37 -12.51 11.57 -0.54
C ALA A 37 -11.92 12.81 -1.22
N VAL A 38 -11.32 13.70 -0.45
CA VAL A 38 -10.70 14.92 -0.98
C VAL A 38 -9.21 14.89 -0.68
N LYS A 39 -8.39 14.73 -1.73
CA LYS A 39 -6.93 14.83 -1.64
C LYS A 39 -6.54 16.30 -1.78
N ILE A 40 -5.91 16.84 -0.73
CA ILE A 40 -5.53 18.25 -0.63
C ILE A 40 -4.02 18.34 -0.78
N LEU A 41 -3.54 19.16 -1.73
CA LEU A 41 -2.13 19.32 -2.02
C LEU A 41 -1.74 20.80 -1.93
N GLU A 42 -0.63 21.09 -1.25
CA GLU A 42 -0.05 22.44 -1.17
C GLU A 42 1.11 22.57 -2.15
N THR A 43 0.84 23.06 -3.36
CA THR A 43 1.88 23.14 -4.40
C THR A 43 2.97 24.18 -4.11
N SER A 44 2.73 25.13 -3.23
CA SER A 44 3.76 26.09 -2.76
C SER A 44 4.91 25.41 -1.98
N LYS A 45 4.68 24.20 -1.48
CA LYS A 45 5.67 23.40 -0.74
C LYS A 45 6.38 22.37 -1.60
N MET A 46 6.01 22.26 -2.89
CA MET A 46 6.53 21.27 -3.84
C MET A 46 7.69 21.85 -4.64
N GLY A 47 8.73 21.05 -4.82
CA GLY A 47 9.75 21.32 -5.83
C GLY A 47 9.26 20.96 -7.24
N GLN A 48 10.09 21.20 -8.24
CA GLN A 48 9.73 20.97 -9.65
C GLN A 48 9.38 19.50 -9.91
N LYS A 49 10.15 18.57 -9.32
CA LYS A 49 9.93 17.12 -9.49
C LYS A 49 8.57 16.69 -8.93
N GLU A 50 8.22 17.18 -7.74
CA GLU A 50 6.92 16.86 -7.11
C GLU A 50 5.75 17.47 -7.90
N LEU A 51 5.94 18.65 -8.48
CA LEU A 51 4.94 19.27 -9.38
C LEU A 51 4.74 18.46 -10.66
N GLU A 52 5.81 17.92 -11.25
CA GLU A 52 5.75 17.05 -12.43
C GLU A 52 4.99 15.75 -12.11
N LEU A 53 5.29 15.12 -10.97
CA LEU A 53 4.57 13.92 -10.50
C LEU A 53 3.09 14.22 -10.27
N PHE A 54 2.77 15.32 -9.62
CA PHE A 54 1.38 15.77 -9.43
C PHE A 54 0.66 16.05 -10.76
N ASN A 55 1.34 16.66 -11.72
CA ASN A 55 0.78 16.89 -13.05
C ASN A 55 0.52 15.57 -13.79
N THR A 56 1.39 14.59 -13.61
CA THR A 56 1.20 13.23 -14.14
C THR A 56 -0.03 12.55 -13.52
N GLU A 57 -0.17 12.58 -12.19
CA GLU A 57 -1.35 12.06 -11.50
C GLU A 57 -2.65 12.69 -12.03
N LYS A 58 -2.67 14.03 -12.19
CA LYS A 58 -3.84 14.73 -12.77
C LYS A 58 -4.17 14.27 -14.19
N ARG A 59 -3.15 14.06 -15.03
CA ARG A 59 -3.34 13.57 -16.41
C ARG A 59 -3.95 12.17 -16.41
N ILE A 60 -3.44 11.27 -15.56
CA ILE A 60 -3.94 9.90 -15.44
C ILE A 60 -5.40 9.91 -14.98
N LEU A 61 -5.74 10.63 -13.91
CA LEU A 61 -7.11 10.71 -13.40
C LEU A 61 -8.09 11.30 -14.44
N ARG A 62 -7.67 12.30 -15.23
CA ARG A 62 -8.47 12.84 -16.32
C ARG A 62 -8.64 11.83 -17.46
N SER A 63 -7.58 11.14 -17.84
CA SER A 63 -7.64 10.06 -18.85
C SER A 63 -8.56 8.93 -18.41
N ALA A 64 -8.45 8.52 -17.14
CA ALA A 64 -9.31 7.48 -16.55
C ALA A 64 -10.80 7.88 -16.56
N LEU A 65 -11.11 9.15 -16.29
CA LEU A 65 -12.46 9.68 -16.37
C LEU A 65 -12.97 9.72 -17.82
N ALA A 66 -12.18 10.28 -18.74
CA ALA A 66 -12.57 10.46 -20.14
C ALA A 66 -12.79 9.11 -20.87
N ASN A 67 -11.97 8.10 -20.55
CA ASN A 67 -12.02 6.79 -21.20
C ASN A 67 -12.76 5.73 -20.35
N ASN A 68 -13.40 6.14 -19.23
CA ASN A 68 -14.15 5.27 -18.33
C ASN A 68 -13.37 4.01 -17.91
N PHE A 69 -12.15 4.19 -17.41
CA PHE A 69 -11.28 3.09 -16.99
C PHE A 69 -11.98 2.24 -15.92
N LYS A 70 -11.95 0.93 -16.12
CA LYS A 70 -12.48 -0.01 -15.14
C LYS A 70 -11.57 -0.09 -13.92
N ASN A 71 -12.18 -0.25 -12.75
CA ASN A 71 -11.47 -0.53 -11.48
C ASN A 71 -10.40 0.51 -11.09
N ILE A 72 -10.46 1.71 -11.64
CA ILE A 72 -9.65 2.87 -11.28
C ILE A 72 -10.51 3.81 -10.42
N ILE A 73 -9.89 4.45 -9.43
CA ILE A 73 -10.57 5.44 -8.58
C ILE A 73 -11.20 6.54 -9.43
N LYS A 74 -12.49 6.82 -9.19
CA LYS A 74 -13.23 7.81 -9.99
C LYS A 74 -13.00 9.21 -9.43
N MET A 75 -12.47 10.08 -10.27
CA MET A 75 -12.36 11.50 -9.99
C MET A 75 -13.66 12.20 -10.36
N GLN A 76 -14.14 13.08 -9.47
CA GLN A 76 -15.30 13.94 -9.73
C GLN A 76 -14.85 15.30 -10.28
N ASN A 77 -13.85 15.91 -9.64
CA ASN A 77 -13.33 17.21 -10.06
C ASN A 77 -11.95 17.48 -9.48
N ILE A 78 -11.27 18.51 -10.03
CA ILE A 78 -10.04 19.09 -9.48
C ILE A 78 -10.24 20.61 -9.38
N LEU A 79 -10.06 21.14 -8.18
CA LEU A 79 -10.14 22.58 -7.91
C LEU A 79 -8.78 23.11 -7.48
N LYS A 80 -8.60 24.43 -7.70
CA LYS A 80 -7.46 25.20 -7.16
C LYS A 80 -8.01 26.41 -6.44
N ASP A 81 -7.61 26.65 -5.20
CA ASP A 81 -7.96 27.86 -4.47
C ASP A 81 -7.00 29.03 -4.77
N LEU A 82 -7.33 30.19 -4.26
CA LEU A 82 -6.52 31.42 -4.42
C LEU A 82 -5.15 31.34 -3.72
N SER A 83 -4.99 30.45 -2.74
CA SER A 83 -3.72 30.20 -2.06
C SER A 83 -2.81 29.21 -2.82
N GLY A 84 -3.28 28.68 -3.96
CA GLY A 84 -2.55 27.72 -4.76
C GLY A 84 -2.70 26.28 -4.33
N ARG A 85 -3.57 25.98 -3.32
CA ARG A 85 -3.88 24.60 -2.94
C ARG A 85 -4.78 23.93 -3.96
N TYR A 86 -4.50 22.67 -4.23
CA TYR A 86 -5.35 21.81 -5.07
C TYR A 86 -6.19 20.88 -4.23
N TYR A 87 -7.40 20.64 -4.69
CA TYR A 87 -8.37 19.73 -4.10
C TYR A 87 -8.81 18.75 -5.19
N ILE A 88 -8.36 17.49 -5.12
CA ILE A 88 -8.82 16.43 -6.01
C ILE A 88 -9.98 15.73 -5.32
N ILE A 89 -11.18 15.85 -5.89
CA ILE A 89 -12.40 15.25 -5.36
C ILE A 89 -12.56 13.87 -5.99
N LEU A 90 -12.52 12.82 -5.17
CA LEU A 90 -12.57 11.42 -5.56
C LEU A 90 -13.82 10.75 -4.96
N GLU A 91 -14.27 9.66 -5.57
CA GLU A 91 -15.25 8.79 -4.93
C GLU A 91 -14.72 8.28 -3.57
N TYR A 92 -15.62 8.10 -2.61
CA TYR A 92 -15.27 7.52 -1.31
C TYR A 92 -15.41 6.00 -1.36
N CYS A 93 -14.33 5.28 -1.03
CA CYS A 93 -14.29 3.83 -0.92
C CYS A 93 -14.48 3.44 0.54
N ASN A 94 -15.68 2.99 0.88
CA ASN A 94 -16.10 2.74 2.26
C ASN A 94 -15.52 1.46 2.89
N GLY A 95 -14.89 0.58 2.10
CA GLY A 95 -14.24 -0.64 2.57
C GLY A 95 -12.77 -0.47 2.94
N GLY A 96 -12.21 0.75 2.84
CA GLY A 96 -10.79 1.00 3.12
C GLY A 96 -9.84 0.35 2.13
N SER A 97 -8.58 0.14 2.54
CA SER A 97 -7.60 -0.52 1.70
C SER A 97 -7.70 -2.05 1.78
N LEU A 98 -7.26 -2.72 0.72
CA LEU A 98 -7.16 -4.18 0.69
C LEU A 98 -6.15 -4.70 1.74
N TYR A 99 -5.14 -3.89 2.07
CA TYR A 99 -4.21 -4.19 3.16
C TYR A 99 -4.93 -4.29 4.52
N ASP A 100 -5.76 -3.31 4.85
CA ASP A 100 -6.51 -3.29 6.10
C ASP A 100 -7.52 -4.44 6.14
N CYS A 101 -8.21 -4.68 5.03
CA CYS A 101 -9.15 -5.79 4.89
C CYS A 101 -8.49 -7.16 5.10
N LEU A 102 -7.30 -7.40 4.50
CA LEU A 102 -6.54 -8.64 4.70
C LEU A 102 -6.12 -8.80 6.17
N LYS A 103 -5.65 -7.73 6.79
CA LYS A 103 -5.26 -7.72 8.20
C LYS A 103 -6.42 -8.06 9.12
N GLU A 104 -7.55 -7.39 8.94
CA GLU A 104 -8.75 -7.63 9.75
C GLU A 104 -9.26 -9.06 9.57
N TYR A 105 -9.35 -9.53 8.31
CA TYR A 105 -9.73 -10.90 8.01
C TYR A 105 -8.81 -11.92 8.70
N SER A 106 -7.50 -11.72 8.56
CA SER A 106 -6.50 -12.63 9.12
C SER A 106 -6.48 -12.63 10.63
N ASN A 107 -6.67 -11.48 11.28
CA ASN A 107 -6.77 -11.38 12.73
C ASN A 107 -8.01 -12.12 13.26
N LYS A 108 -9.16 -11.97 12.59
CA LYS A 108 -10.42 -12.62 12.94
C LYS A 108 -10.38 -14.14 12.73
N ASN A 109 -9.84 -14.59 11.60
CA ASN A 109 -9.93 -15.98 11.16
C ASN A 109 -8.66 -16.81 11.44
N ARG A 110 -7.56 -16.19 11.87
CA ARG A 110 -6.24 -16.81 12.09
C ARG A 110 -5.66 -17.50 10.86
N LYS A 111 -6.03 -17.04 9.66
CA LYS A 111 -5.60 -17.59 8.37
C LYS A 111 -5.60 -16.52 7.27
N PRO A 112 -4.84 -16.70 6.18
CA PRO A 112 -4.87 -15.81 5.01
C PRO A 112 -6.22 -15.88 4.29
N PHE A 113 -6.37 -15.08 3.24
CA PHE A 113 -7.55 -15.17 2.37
C PHE A 113 -7.64 -16.54 1.70
N PRO A 114 -8.85 -17.09 1.58
CA PRO A 114 -9.09 -18.26 0.71
C PRO A 114 -8.74 -17.94 -0.75
N GLU A 115 -8.24 -18.92 -1.49
CA GLU A 115 -7.90 -18.75 -2.92
C GLU A 115 -9.04 -18.18 -3.76
N LYS A 116 -10.28 -18.50 -3.42
CA LYS A 116 -11.48 -17.94 -4.07
C LYS A 116 -11.54 -16.41 -3.93
N TYR A 117 -11.18 -15.86 -2.76
CA TYR A 117 -11.14 -14.41 -2.54
C TYR A 117 -9.99 -13.79 -3.33
N VAL A 118 -8.83 -14.43 -3.29
CA VAL A 118 -7.65 -13.96 -4.02
C VAL A 118 -7.89 -13.96 -5.53
N SER A 119 -8.48 -15.02 -6.07
CA SER A 119 -8.83 -15.10 -7.49
C SER A 119 -9.81 -14.00 -7.93
N TYR A 120 -10.85 -13.76 -7.14
CA TYR A 120 -11.81 -12.68 -7.40
C TYR A 120 -11.12 -11.30 -7.40
N LEU A 121 -10.37 -11.00 -6.34
CA LEU A 121 -9.67 -9.73 -6.20
C LEU A 121 -8.64 -9.52 -7.31
N MET A 122 -7.84 -10.56 -7.61
CA MET A 122 -6.86 -10.50 -8.70
C MET A 122 -7.50 -10.24 -10.05
N LYS A 123 -8.65 -10.84 -10.34
CA LYS A 123 -9.41 -10.55 -11.56
C LYS A 123 -9.77 -9.07 -11.65
N GLU A 124 -10.35 -8.53 -10.58
CA GLU A 124 -10.78 -7.13 -10.55
C GLU A 124 -9.58 -6.17 -10.65
N ILE A 125 -8.46 -6.47 -9.96
CA ILE A 125 -7.22 -5.70 -10.03
C ILE A 125 -6.65 -5.76 -11.46
N LEU A 126 -6.58 -6.95 -12.06
CA LEU A 126 -6.11 -7.12 -13.44
C LEU A 126 -6.93 -6.33 -14.46
N LEU A 127 -8.26 -6.24 -14.29
CA LEU A 127 -9.10 -5.40 -15.16
C LEU A 127 -8.75 -3.91 -15.04
N GLY A 128 -8.41 -3.45 -13.83
CA GLY A 128 -7.94 -2.08 -13.61
C GLY A 128 -6.57 -1.83 -14.23
N VAL A 129 -5.60 -2.73 -14.00
CA VAL A 129 -4.25 -2.62 -14.58
C VAL A 129 -4.31 -2.72 -16.11
N LYS A 130 -5.20 -3.57 -16.68
CA LYS A 130 -5.44 -3.61 -18.12
C LYS A 130 -5.87 -2.25 -18.66
N SER A 131 -6.79 -1.57 -17.96
CA SER A 131 -7.23 -0.23 -18.40
C SER A 131 -6.08 0.79 -18.43
N LEU A 132 -5.09 0.66 -17.55
CA LEU A 132 -3.89 1.50 -17.55
C LEU A 132 -2.94 1.11 -18.70
N HIS A 133 -2.58 -0.18 -18.79
CA HIS A 133 -1.61 -0.68 -19.76
C HIS A 133 -2.08 -0.51 -21.21
N ASP A 134 -3.37 -0.68 -21.50
CA ASP A 134 -3.95 -0.42 -22.82
C ASP A 134 -3.77 1.05 -23.27
N HIS A 135 -3.46 1.96 -22.34
CA HIS A 135 -3.17 3.38 -22.62
C HIS A 135 -1.69 3.74 -22.37
N GLY A 136 -0.83 2.74 -22.25
CA GLY A 136 0.61 2.92 -22.02
C GLY A 136 0.97 3.48 -20.63
N ILE A 137 0.02 3.50 -19.69
CA ILE A 137 0.23 4.00 -18.33
C ILE A 137 0.77 2.86 -17.47
N ILE A 138 1.88 3.10 -16.76
CA ILE A 138 2.49 2.17 -15.81
C ILE A 138 2.28 2.72 -14.39
N HIS A 139 1.73 1.92 -13.48
CA HIS A 139 1.41 2.37 -12.12
C HIS A 139 2.63 2.56 -11.24
N ARG A 140 3.59 1.63 -11.26
CA ARG A 140 4.90 1.64 -10.58
C ARG A 140 4.87 1.54 -9.05
N ASP A 141 3.69 1.52 -8.40
CA ASP A 141 3.55 1.32 -6.94
C ASP A 141 2.31 0.49 -6.61
N LEU A 142 2.09 -0.62 -7.35
CA LEU A 142 1.00 -1.55 -7.03
C LEU A 142 1.34 -2.33 -5.75
N LYS A 143 0.49 -2.16 -4.73
CA LYS A 143 0.56 -2.82 -3.42
C LYS A 143 -0.83 -2.86 -2.79
N LEU A 144 -1.03 -3.70 -1.78
CA LEU A 144 -2.34 -3.84 -1.11
C LEU A 144 -2.88 -2.51 -0.55
N GLY A 145 -2.01 -1.59 -0.13
CA GLY A 145 -2.41 -0.27 0.38
C GLY A 145 -3.00 0.66 -0.69
N ASN A 146 -2.65 0.45 -1.97
CA ASN A 146 -3.11 1.25 -3.10
C ASN A 146 -4.31 0.61 -3.83
N ILE A 147 -4.88 -0.46 -3.28
CA ILE A 147 -6.11 -1.09 -3.74
C ILE A 147 -7.19 -0.81 -2.72
N LEU A 148 -8.23 -0.08 -3.12
CA LEU A 148 -9.35 0.26 -2.25
C LEU A 148 -10.56 -0.60 -2.57
N LEU A 149 -11.38 -0.85 -1.53
CA LEU A 149 -12.61 -1.62 -1.63
C LEU A 149 -13.81 -0.70 -1.44
N LYS A 150 -14.83 -0.89 -2.28
CA LYS A 150 -16.11 -0.16 -2.20
C LYS A 150 -17.27 -1.14 -2.20
N TYR A 151 -18.14 -0.99 -1.22
CA TYR A 151 -19.34 -1.81 -1.09
C TYR A 151 -20.59 -0.98 -1.37
N LYS A 152 -21.44 -1.44 -2.27
CA LYS A 152 -22.75 -0.80 -2.54
C LYS A 152 -23.73 -1.05 -1.41
N ASN A 153 -23.69 -2.25 -0.84
CA ASN A 153 -24.61 -2.68 0.20
C ASN A 153 -23.94 -2.55 1.57
N LYS A 154 -24.61 -1.87 2.52
CA LYS A 154 -24.13 -1.69 3.89
C LYS A 154 -23.91 -3.02 4.63
N ASN A 155 -24.78 -4.01 4.39
CA ASN A 155 -24.63 -5.35 4.99
C ASN A 155 -23.39 -6.07 4.49
N ASN A 156 -23.05 -5.94 3.20
CA ASN A 156 -21.82 -6.51 2.64
C ASN A 156 -20.57 -5.85 3.22
N LEU A 157 -20.61 -4.55 3.51
CA LEU A 157 -19.54 -3.85 4.21
C LEU A 157 -19.39 -4.38 5.65
N ILE A 158 -20.49 -4.49 6.41
CA ILE A 158 -20.45 -4.99 7.79
C ILE A 158 -19.92 -6.42 7.84
N ASN A 159 -20.32 -7.27 6.91
CA ASN A 159 -19.89 -8.66 6.84
C ASN A 159 -18.55 -8.84 6.12
N GLN A 160 -17.97 -7.77 5.59
CA GLN A 160 -16.73 -7.78 4.80
C GLN A 160 -16.74 -8.86 3.71
N ASN A 161 -17.85 -8.96 2.97
CA ASN A 161 -17.96 -9.93 1.90
C ASN A 161 -17.16 -9.49 0.68
N VAL A 162 -15.88 -9.87 0.66
CA VAL A 162 -14.90 -9.51 -0.36
C VAL A 162 -15.40 -9.80 -1.79
N LEU A 163 -16.19 -10.86 -1.98
CA LEU A 163 -16.72 -11.23 -3.30
C LEU A 163 -17.77 -10.26 -3.88
N THR A 164 -18.19 -9.28 -3.08
CA THR A 164 -19.14 -8.23 -3.49
C THR A 164 -18.50 -6.84 -3.51
N ALA A 165 -17.22 -6.75 -3.19
CA ALA A 165 -16.48 -5.50 -3.20
C ALA A 165 -16.16 -5.05 -4.63
N GLU A 166 -16.42 -3.79 -4.94
CA GLU A 166 -15.84 -3.15 -6.12
C GLU A 166 -14.40 -2.73 -5.78
N VAL A 167 -13.45 -3.10 -6.63
CA VAL A 167 -12.04 -2.75 -6.48
C VAL A 167 -11.77 -1.40 -7.14
N ARG A 168 -10.93 -0.57 -6.52
CA ARG A 168 -10.41 0.69 -7.07
C ARG A 168 -8.90 0.79 -6.87
N ILE A 169 -8.15 0.86 -7.95
CA ILE A 169 -6.72 1.19 -7.93
C ILE A 169 -6.59 2.70 -7.76
N THR A 170 -5.70 3.13 -6.88
CA THR A 170 -5.49 4.54 -6.51
C THR A 170 -4.01 4.84 -6.34
N ASP A 171 -3.68 6.13 -6.14
CA ASP A 171 -2.34 6.66 -5.86
C ASP A 171 -1.37 6.56 -7.04
N PHE A 172 -1.55 7.49 -7.99
CA PHE A 172 -0.75 7.59 -9.22
C PHE A 172 0.44 8.56 -9.08
N ASN A 173 0.87 8.86 -7.85
CA ASN A 173 1.89 9.87 -7.55
C ASN A 173 3.28 9.56 -8.10
N VAL A 174 3.58 8.30 -8.42
CA VAL A 174 4.84 7.86 -9.05
C VAL A 174 4.63 7.18 -10.40
N SER A 175 3.40 7.19 -10.92
CA SER A 175 3.06 6.51 -12.17
C SER A 175 3.74 7.17 -13.38
N TYR A 176 3.94 6.37 -14.43
CA TYR A 176 4.38 6.85 -15.72
C TYR A 176 3.17 7.06 -16.63
N PHE A 177 3.15 8.20 -17.31
CA PHE A 177 2.20 8.49 -18.39
C PHE A 177 2.98 8.61 -19.69
N PRO A 178 2.49 8.03 -20.81
CA PRO A 178 3.21 8.05 -22.08
C PRO A 178 3.66 9.47 -22.49
N ASN A 179 4.95 9.60 -22.75
CA ASN A 179 5.60 10.78 -23.29
C ASN A 179 6.73 10.33 -24.20
N ASN A 180 7.56 11.26 -24.69
CA ASN A 180 8.67 10.94 -25.61
C ASN A 180 9.90 10.31 -24.91
N SER A 181 9.84 10.04 -23.62
CA SER A 181 10.92 9.41 -22.84
C SER A 181 10.47 8.09 -22.24
N GLU A 182 11.37 7.11 -22.19
CA GLU A 182 11.12 5.83 -21.53
C GLU A 182 11.35 5.93 -20.01
N PRO A 183 10.59 5.18 -19.19
CA PRO A 183 10.75 5.20 -17.75
C PRO A 183 12.03 4.46 -17.34
N ILE A 184 12.95 5.17 -16.63
CA ILE A 184 14.23 4.63 -16.13
C ILE A 184 14.39 4.82 -14.62
N THR A 185 13.45 5.50 -13.95
CA THR A 185 13.59 5.91 -12.55
C THR A 185 13.28 4.76 -11.59
N CYS A 186 14.09 4.62 -10.52
CA CYS A 186 13.78 3.73 -9.41
C CYS A 186 12.77 4.40 -8.48
N VAL A 187 11.50 4.01 -8.58
CA VAL A 187 10.39 4.54 -7.78
C VAL A 187 9.44 3.41 -7.38
N GLY A 188 8.68 3.61 -6.31
CA GLY A 188 7.72 2.65 -5.78
C GLY A 188 8.10 2.14 -4.38
N THR A 189 7.47 1.08 -3.94
CA THR A 189 7.67 0.44 -2.63
C THR A 189 8.62 -0.75 -2.77
N ILE A 190 9.77 -0.71 -2.09
CA ILE A 190 10.90 -1.65 -2.31
C ILE A 190 10.49 -3.13 -2.30
N PRO A 191 9.73 -3.67 -1.32
CA PRO A 191 9.33 -5.08 -1.31
C PRO A 191 8.52 -5.51 -2.54
N ASP A 192 7.90 -4.56 -3.23
CA ASP A 192 7.02 -4.80 -4.38
C ASP A 192 7.67 -4.43 -5.72
N MET A 193 8.90 -3.86 -5.69
CA MET A 193 9.64 -3.46 -6.89
C MET A 193 10.13 -4.66 -7.69
N ALA A 194 9.99 -4.58 -9.00
CA ALA A 194 10.61 -5.53 -9.91
C ALA A 194 12.15 -5.42 -9.88
N PRO A 195 12.88 -6.54 -10.13
CA PRO A 195 14.35 -6.54 -10.15
C PRO A 195 14.96 -5.45 -11.05
N SER A 196 14.41 -5.23 -12.25
CA SER A 196 14.88 -4.22 -13.21
C SER A 196 14.74 -2.79 -12.66
N VAL A 197 13.65 -2.48 -11.96
CA VAL A 197 13.43 -1.16 -11.33
C VAL A 197 14.42 -0.95 -10.19
N LEU A 198 14.57 -1.96 -9.33
CA LEU A 198 15.48 -1.90 -8.20
C LEU A 198 16.94 -1.76 -8.66
N GLN A 199 17.32 -2.44 -9.74
CA GLN A 199 18.65 -2.35 -10.34
C GLN A 199 18.98 -0.93 -10.81
N ASN A 200 18.00 -0.19 -11.35
CA ASN A 200 18.17 1.22 -11.77
C ASN A 200 18.43 2.17 -10.58
N GLY A 201 18.14 1.74 -9.35
CA GLY A 201 18.47 2.49 -8.14
C GLY A 201 19.85 2.21 -7.56
N LEU A 202 20.60 1.26 -8.12
CA LEU A 202 21.92 0.91 -7.62
C LEU A 202 22.98 1.92 -8.09
N LYS A 203 23.93 2.20 -7.21
CA LYS A 203 25.09 3.06 -7.54
C LYS A 203 25.96 2.39 -8.62
N ASN A 204 26.48 3.19 -9.55
CA ASN A 204 27.33 2.76 -10.66
C ASN A 204 26.66 1.81 -11.67
N VAL A 205 25.33 1.72 -11.66
CA VAL A 205 24.55 1.05 -12.70
C VAL A 205 23.97 2.11 -13.63
N VAL A 206 24.16 1.94 -14.92
CA VAL A 206 23.49 2.78 -15.92
C VAL A 206 22.03 2.35 -15.98
N PRO A 207 21.08 3.25 -15.65
CA PRO A 207 19.67 2.91 -15.67
C PRO A 207 19.22 2.46 -17.06
N LYS A 208 18.44 1.40 -17.11
CA LYS A 208 17.84 0.87 -18.35
C LYS A 208 16.35 1.13 -18.38
N PRO A 209 15.76 1.38 -19.56
CA PRO A 209 14.34 1.45 -19.72
C PRO A 209 13.64 0.19 -19.23
N TYR A 210 12.42 0.35 -18.73
CA TYR A 210 11.53 -0.74 -18.37
C TYR A 210 10.11 -0.45 -18.90
N ASP A 211 9.35 -1.51 -19.05
CA ASP A 211 7.98 -1.49 -19.57
C ASP A 211 6.94 -1.79 -18.46
N GLU A 212 5.70 -1.96 -18.84
CA GLU A 212 4.58 -2.28 -17.95
C GLU A 212 4.70 -3.64 -17.24
N LYS A 213 5.64 -4.48 -17.66
CA LYS A 213 5.88 -5.79 -16.99
C LYS A 213 6.41 -5.64 -15.56
N ILE A 214 6.86 -4.45 -15.16
CA ILE A 214 7.18 -4.18 -13.75
C ILE A 214 5.94 -4.23 -12.86
N ASP A 215 4.79 -3.77 -13.34
CA ASP A 215 3.52 -3.86 -12.61
C ASP A 215 3.09 -5.32 -12.43
N ILE A 216 3.40 -6.20 -13.41
CA ILE A 216 3.12 -7.64 -13.31
C ILE A 216 3.87 -8.29 -12.15
N TRP A 217 5.13 -7.91 -11.94
CA TRP A 217 5.88 -8.36 -10.76
C TRP A 217 5.21 -7.92 -9.47
N SER A 218 4.84 -6.64 -9.36
CA SER A 218 4.15 -6.09 -8.18
C SER A 218 2.79 -6.77 -7.94
N LEU A 219 2.07 -7.16 -9.00
CA LEU A 219 0.86 -8.00 -8.89
C LEU A 219 1.19 -9.39 -8.31
N GLY A 220 2.34 -9.94 -8.63
CA GLY A 220 2.81 -11.21 -8.07
C GLY A 220 3.10 -11.12 -6.57
N THR A 221 3.79 -10.06 -6.10
CA THR A 221 4.06 -9.83 -4.67
C THR A 221 2.78 -9.61 -3.88
N LEU A 222 1.87 -8.79 -4.42
CA LEU A 222 0.54 -8.52 -3.85
C LEU A 222 -0.32 -9.80 -3.77
N CYS A 223 -0.33 -10.63 -4.82
CA CYS A 223 -1.02 -11.91 -4.84
C CYS A 223 -0.45 -12.87 -3.77
N TYR A 224 0.87 -12.95 -3.67
CA TYR A 224 1.54 -13.74 -2.64
C TYR A 224 1.15 -13.27 -1.23
N GLU A 225 1.13 -11.96 -0.96
CA GLU A 225 0.76 -11.44 0.35
C GLU A 225 -0.69 -11.78 0.72
N MET A 226 -1.61 -11.76 -0.23
CA MET A 226 -2.99 -12.21 0.00
C MET A 226 -3.10 -13.70 0.32
N LEU A 227 -2.33 -14.56 -0.38
CA LEU A 227 -2.33 -16.02 -0.19
C LEU A 227 -1.67 -16.48 1.10
N PHE A 228 -0.70 -15.72 1.62
CA PHE A 228 0.13 -16.15 2.75
C PHE A 228 0.08 -15.20 3.96
N ASN A 229 -0.62 -14.07 3.86
CA ASN A 229 -0.68 -12.99 4.88
C ASN A 229 0.71 -12.49 5.32
N LYS A 230 1.69 -12.55 4.42
CA LYS A 230 3.05 -12.06 4.64
C LYS A 230 3.66 -11.59 3.32
N PRO A 231 4.44 -10.50 3.32
CA PRO A 231 5.14 -10.05 2.12
C PRO A 231 6.14 -11.09 1.63
N LEU A 232 6.30 -11.22 0.31
CA LEU A 232 7.17 -12.20 -0.34
C LEU A 232 8.63 -12.11 0.14
N PHE A 233 9.18 -10.89 0.23
CA PHE A 233 10.56 -10.64 0.63
C PHE A 233 10.70 -10.18 2.09
N GLY A 234 9.62 -10.28 2.89
CA GLY A 234 9.61 -9.86 4.29
C GLY A 234 9.33 -8.36 4.47
N LYS A 235 9.47 -7.87 5.70
CA LYS A 235 9.12 -6.49 6.09
C LYS A 235 10.35 -5.60 6.34
N ILE A 236 11.50 -6.21 6.62
CA ILE A 236 12.72 -5.49 6.98
C ILE A 236 13.52 -5.23 5.72
N ILE A 237 13.65 -3.96 5.36
CA ILE A 237 14.46 -3.53 4.22
C ILE A 237 15.93 -3.59 4.63
N ASN A 238 16.65 -4.55 4.05
CA ASN A 238 18.07 -4.79 4.29
C ASN A 238 18.74 -5.37 3.04
N ASN A 239 20.07 -5.57 3.10
CA ASN A 239 20.84 -6.11 1.99
C ASN A 239 20.32 -7.47 1.48
N ASN A 240 19.84 -8.33 2.39
CA ASN A 240 19.31 -9.63 2.00
C ASN A 240 18.02 -9.46 1.18
N MET A 241 17.13 -8.55 1.56
CA MET A 241 15.93 -8.26 0.76
C MET A 241 16.31 -7.78 -0.64
N TYR A 242 17.25 -6.83 -0.76
CA TYR A 242 17.72 -6.35 -2.05
C TYR A 242 18.33 -7.48 -2.90
N ALA A 243 19.21 -8.29 -2.33
CA ALA A 243 19.80 -9.44 -3.01
C ALA A 243 18.73 -10.45 -3.45
N ASN A 244 17.75 -10.74 -2.59
CA ASN A 244 16.67 -11.66 -2.92
C ASN A 244 15.78 -11.12 -4.04
N ILE A 245 15.43 -9.84 -4.04
CA ILE A 245 14.65 -9.23 -5.12
C ILE A 245 15.44 -9.26 -6.43
N LEU A 246 16.68 -8.76 -6.43
CA LEU A 246 17.54 -8.67 -7.62
C LEU A 246 17.78 -10.03 -8.27
N ASN A 247 17.87 -11.09 -7.47
CA ASN A 247 18.08 -12.46 -7.96
C ASN A 247 16.78 -13.25 -8.12
N ALA A 248 15.63 -12.64 -7.83
CA ALA A 248 14.32 -13.32 -7.74
C ALA A 248 14.39 -14.59 -6.87
N ASN A 249 15.11 -14.48 -5.72
CA ASN A 249 15.29 -15.59 -4.80
C ASN A 249 14.16 -15.60 -3.77
N PHE A 250 13.20 -16.47 -3.98
CA PHE A 250 12.04 -16.67 -3.09
C PHE A 250 11.53 -18.11 -3.18
N THR A 251 10.66 -18.49 -2.24
CA THR A 251 9.99 -19.79 -2.26
C THR A 251 8.49 -19.62 -2.21
N ILE A 252 7.77 -20.40 -3.01
CA ILE A 252 6.31 -20.49 -2.94
C ILE A 252 5.96 -21.78 -2.20
N PRO A 253 5.36 -21.71 -0.99
CA PRO A 253 4.96 -22.89 -0.23
C PRO A 253 3.97 -23.77 -1.00
N ASN A 254 4.01 -25.10 -0.76
CA ASN A 254 3.10 -26.06 -1.40
C ASN A 254 1.73 -26.14 -0.70
N THR A 255 1.35 -25.14 0.09
CA THR A 255 0.06 -25.07 0.82
C THR A 255 -1.07 -24.48 0.00
N ILE A 256 -0.80 -24.10 -1.24
CA ILE A 256 -1.76 -23.56 -2.20
C ILE A 256 -1.95 -24.52 -3.38
N SER A 257 -3.03 -24.33 -4.15
CA SER A 257 -3.32 -25.16 -5.33
C SER A 257 -2.24 -25.02 -6.40
N PRO A 258 -2.07 -26.06 -7.26
CA PRO A 258 -1.17 -25.98 -8.42
C PRO A 258 -1.49 -24.79 -9.34
N GLN A 259 -2.78 -24.42 -9.48
CA GLN A 259 -3.21 -23.28 -10.28
C GLN A 259 -2.76 -21.96 -9.66
N ALA A 260 -2.91 -21.78 -8.34
CA ALA A 260 -2.42 -20.59 -7.63
C ALA A 260 -0.88 -20.47 -7.72
N LYS A 261 -0.18 -21.59 -7.56
CA LYS A 261 1.29 -21.64 -7.70
C LYS A 261 1.74 -21.29 -9.13
N SER A 262 1.08 -21.86 -10.15
CA SER A 262 1.33 -21.52 -11.56
C SER A 262 1.11 -20.04 -11.82
N PHE A 263 0.01 -19.47 -11.32
CA PHE A 263 -0.33 -18.06 -11.48
C PHE A 263 0.73 -17.13 -10.89
N LEU A 264 1.23 -17.43 -9.68
CA LEU A 264 2.34 -16.68 -9.08
C LEU A 264 3.61 -16.78 -9.93
N ASN A 265 3.96 -17.99 -10.41
CA ASN A 265 5.14 -18.21 -11.23
C ASN A 265 5.10 -17.44 -12.57
N CYS A 266 3.92 -17.25 -13.17
CA CYS A 266 3.76 -16.46 -14.40
C CYS A 266 4.03 -14.97 -14.18
N MET A 267 3.91 -14.45 -12.97
CA MET A 267 4.14 -13.05 -12.63
C MET A 267 5.54 -12.78 -12.06
N LEU A 268 6.07 -13.71 -11.24
CA LEU A 268 7.30 -13.55 -10.49
C LEU A 268 8.53 -14.10 -11.24
N GLN A 269 8.64 -13.78 -12.53
CA GLN A 269 9.82 -14.07 -13.34
C GLN A 269 10.84 -12.93 -13.22
N LYS A 270 12.13 -13.25 -13.05
CA LYS A 270 13.19 -12.25 -12.93
C LYS A 270 13.19 -11.29 -14.11
N GLU A 271 13.22 -11.85 -15.32
CA GLU A 271 13.20 -11.09 -16.56
C GLU A 271 11.77 -10.70 -16.95
N GLY A 272 11.53 -9.42 -17.24
CA GLY A 272 10.21 -8.89 -17.57
C GLY A 272 9.57 -9.60 -18.77
N VAL A 273 10.36 -9.91 -19.79
CA VAL A 273 9.90 -10.59 -21.02
C VAL A 273 9.27 -11.97 -20.76
N ASN A 274 9.65 -12.63 -19.68
CA ASN A 274 9.12 -13.95 -19.29
C ASN A 274 7.83 -13.86 -18.46
N ARG A 275 7.41 -12.65 -18.07
CA ARG A 275 6.14 -12.44 -17.34
C ARG A 275 4.99 -12.40 -18.34
N LEU A 276 3.89 -13.05 -17.99
CA LEU A 276 2.66 -12.95 -18.78
C LEU A 276 2.15 -11.49 -18.81
N SER A 277 1.47 -11.13 -19.88
CA SER A 277 0.72 -9.89 -19.95
C SER A 277 -0.54 -9.94 -19.09
N VAL A 278 -1.13 -8.78 -18.79
CA VAL A 278 -2.41 -8.71 -18.06
C VAL A 278 -3.51 -9.51 -18.77
N SER A 279 -3.54 -9.47 -20.10
CA SER A 279 -4.54 -10.19 -20.91
C SER A 279 -4.38 -11.71 -20.81
N GLU A 280 -3.15 -12.21 -20.78
CA GLU A 280 -2.85 -13.63 -20.58
C GLU A 280 -3.20 -14.07 -19.13
N LEU A 281 -2.86 -13.24 -18.13
CA LEU A 281 -3.20 -13.50 -16.72
C LEU A 281 -4.71 -13.54 -16.49
N LEU A 282 -5.51 -12.70 -17.14
CA LEU A 282 -6.98 -12.75 -17.09
C LEU A 282 -7.53 -14.07 -17.65
N ASN A 283 -6.76 -14.71 -18.55
CA ASN A 283 -7.10 -16.00 -19.15
C ASN A 283 -6.55 -17.21 -18.39
N HIS A 284 -5.75 -17.02 -17.34
CA HIS A 284 -5.15 -18.10 -16.55
C HIS A 284 -6.21 -18.90 -15.79
N GLU A 285 -5.99 -20.22 -15.64
CA GLU A 285 -6.93 -21.15 -14.97
C GLU A 285 -7.30 -20.73 -13.55
N PHE A 286 -6.34 -20.19 -12.78
CA PHE A 286 -6.59 -19.70 -11.43
C PHE A 286 -7.70 -18.64 -11.39
N ILE A 287 -7.76 -17.79 -12.42
CA ILE A 287 -8.79 -16.75 -12.54
C ILE A 287 -10.11 -17.36 -13.06
N LYS A 288 -10.06 -18.21 -14.10
CA LYS A 288 -11.26 -18.78 -14.76
C LYS A 288 -12.02 -19.74 -13.85
N LYS A 289 -11.33 -20.68 -13.22
CA LYS A 289 -11.95 -21.77 -12.44
C LYS A 289 -12.78 -21.25 -11.27
N ASN A 290 -12.30 -20.23 -10.57
CA ASN A 290 -12.98 -19.67 -9.43
C ASN A 290 -14.15 -18.73 -9.80
N ASN A 291 -14.23 -18.28 -11.06
CA ASN A 291 -15.36 -17.50 -11.56
C ASN A 291 -16.59 -18.34 -11.92
N ILE A 292 -16.40 -19.56 -12.43
CA ILE A 292 -17.48 -20.48 -12.80
C ILE A 292 -18.27 -20.91 -11.56
N MET A 293 -17.61 -21.11 -10.42
CA MET A 293 -18.28 -21.46 -9.16
C MET A 293 -19.17 -20.34 -8.59
N ASN A 294 -18.92 -19.08 -8.95
CA ASN A 294 -19.75 -17.96 -8.48
C ASN A 294 -21.11 -17.88 -9.19
N ILE A 295 -21.19 -18.26 -10.45
CA ILE A 295 -22.46 -18.23 -11.21
C ILE A 295 -23.41 -19.32 -10.71
N ASN A 296 -22.90 -20.49 -10.36
CA ASN A 296 -23.73 -21.63 -9.91
C ASN A 296 -24.20 -21.48 -8.45
N ASN A 297 -23.51 -20.70 -7.59
CA ASN A 297 -23.92 -20.51 -6.20
C ASN A 297 -24.88 -19.32 -5.99
N ILE A 298 -25.01 -18.40 -6.95
CA ILE A 298 -25.95 -17.27 -6.88
C ILE A 298 -27.35 -17.74 -7.29
N THR A 299 -27.48 -18.74 -8.15
CA THR A 299 -28.76 -19.29 -8.61
C THR A 299 -29.42 -20.26 -7.62
N PHE A 300 -28.73 -20.72 -6.58
CA PHE A 300 -29.29 -21.70 -5.62
C PHE A 300 -29.81 -21.12 -4.30
N ASN A 301 -29.65 -19.81 -4.01
CA ASN A 301 -30.08 -19.22 -2.74
C ASN A 301 -31.32 -18.33 -2.79
N GLU A 302 -32.03 -18.25 -3.93
CA GLU A 302 -33.30 -17.47 -3.99
C GLU A 302 -34.58 -18.33 -3.72
N ASN A 303 -34.46 -19.64 -3.55
CA ASN A 303 -35.64 -20.51 -3.42
C ASN A 303 -35.89 -21.07 -2.01
N ASN A 304 -35.28 -20.57 -0.94
CA ASN A 304 -35.55 -21.00 0.42
C ASN A 304 -35.82 -19.84 1.40
N ILE A 305 -36.76 -18.98 1.11
CA ILE A 305 -37.41 -18.14 2.14
C ILE A 305 -38.92 -18.12 1.86
N SER A 306 -39.57 -19.20 2.21
CA SER A 306 -40.97 -19.16 2.56
C SER A 306 -41.23 -20.20 3.67
N ASN A 307 -41.85 -19.73 4.74
CA ASN A 307 -42.42 -20.43 5.90
C ASN A 307 -41.47 -20.68 7.10
N SER A 308 -41.49 -19.71 8.02
CA SER A 308 -41.91 -19.98 9.40
C SER A 308 -42.00 -18.66 10.20
N ASN A 309 -43.18 -18.11 10.23
CA ASN A 309 -43.65 -17.23 11.32
C ASN A 309 -43.89 -18.08 12.55
N THR A 310 -43.22 -17.80 13.65
CA THR A 310 -43.80 -17.98 14.99
C THR A 310 -43.18 -16.98 15.97
N PHE A 311 -44.06 -16.27 16.60
CA PHE A 311 -43.92 -15.34 17.73
C PHE A 311 -43.11 -15.94 18.88
N ILE A 312 -42.35 -15.14 19.60
CA ILE A 312 -42.42 -14.98 21.07
C ILE A 312 -41.79 -13.63 21.46
N GLN A 313 -42.61 -12.87 22.19
CA GLN A 313 -42.26 -11.64 22.95
C GLN A 313 -41.70 -11.96 24.33
N GLN A 314 -41.09 -10.92 24.93
CA GLN A 314 -40.78 -10.69 26.36
C GLN A 314 -39.47 -11.30 26.86
N SER A 315 -38.67 -10.66 27.72
CA SER A 315 -38.84 -9.51 28.62
C SER A 315 -37.47 -9.05 29.11
N SER A 316 -37.41 -7.78 29.49
CA SER A 316 -36.33 -7.13 30.26
C SER A 316 -36.09 -7.78 31.62
N THR A 317 -34.83 -7.89 32.05
CA THR A 317 -34.44 -7.58 33.45
C THR A 317 -32.92 -7.46 33.58
N THR A 318 -32.49 -6.34 34.12
CA THR A 318 -31.21 -6.02 34.72
C THR A 318 -30.95 -6.86 35.97
N THR A 319 -29.73 -7.39 36.12
CA THR A 319 -29.09 -7.51 37.46
C THR A 319 -27.57 -7.61 37.33
N ASN A 320 -26.90 -6.73 38.05
CA ASN A 320 -25.51 -6.78 38.40
C ASN A 320 -25.24 -8.00 39.33
N LEU A 321 -24.11 -8.66 39.11
CA LEU A 321 -23.41 -9.34 40.22
C LEU A 321 -21.90 -9.39 39.94
N PHE A 322 -21.18 -8.74 40.85
CA PHE A 322 -19.73 -8.83 41.04
C PHE A 322 -19.33 -10.19 41.60
N SER A 323 -18.10 -10.53 41.29
CA SER A 323 -17.09 -11.24 42.09
C SER A 323 -16.71 -12.63 41.62
N SER A 324 -15.48 -12.72 41.35
CA SER A 324 -14.44 -13.63 41.85
C SER A 324 -13.54 -14.18 40.74
N GLY A 325 -12.29 -13.73 40.83
CA GLY A 325 -11.08 -14.52 40.78
C GLY A 325 -10.82 -15.38 39.53
N TRP A 326 -10.10 -14.80 38.59
CA TRP A 326 -9.22 -15.59 37.72
C TRP A 326 -7.99 -14.76 37.37
N GLU A 327 -6.83 -15.10 37.92
CA GLU A 327 -5.55 -14.62 37.41
C GLU A 327 -5.20 -15.38 36.15
N PRO A 328 -4.93 -14.71 35.04
CA PRO A 328 -4.32 -15.37 33.90
C PRO A 328 -2.81 -15.28 34.03
N SER A 329 -2.15 -16.39 34.23
CA SER A 329 -0.76 -16.56 33.83
C SER A 329 -0.70 -16.49 32.28
N SER A 330 -0.57 -15.30 31.75
CA SER A 330 -0.27 -15.10 30.35
C SER A 330 1.05 -14.39 30.23
N THR A 331 2.05 -15.09 29.75
CA THR A 331 3.14 -14.52 28.98
C THR A 331 2.51 -13.80 27.79
N ILE A 332 2.15 -12.54 27.99
CA ILE A 332 1.77 -11.63 26.90
C ILE A 332 3.04 -11.46 26.08
N VAL A 333 3.10 -12.11 24.93
CA VAL A 333 3.99 -11.71 23.84
C VAL A 333 3.56 -10.29 23.50
N LYS A 334 4.32 -9.30 24.02
CA LYS A 334 4.10 -7.88 23.72
C LYS A 334 4.10 -7.75 22.21
N SER A 335 2.97 -7.44 21.62
CA SER A 335 2.86 -7.06 20.21
C SER A 335 3.88 -5.97 19.94
N ASP A 336 4.70 -6.13 18.90
CA ASP A 336 5.71 -5.13 18.53
C ASP A 336 5.03 -3.77 18.33
N VAL A 337 5.35 -2.84 19.25
CA VAL A 337 4.83 -1.47 19.15
C VAL A 337 5.45 -0.81 17.95
N VAL A 338 4.64 -0.47 16.96
CA VAL A 338 5.08 0.24 15.74
C VAL A 338 5.26 1.71 16.07
N ILE A 339 6.41 2.27 15.71
CA ILE A 339 6.75 3.68 15.90
C ILE A 339 7.26 4.32 14.60
N ASN A 340 7.16 5.64 14.53
CA ASN A 340 7.72 6.45 13.47
C ASN A 340 8.98 7.14 13.97
N ILE A 341 10.09 7.03 13.24
CA ILE A 341 11.35 7.70 13.53
C ILE A 341 11.69 8.59 12.34
N PHE A 342 12.01 9.85 12.61
CA PHE A 342 12.35 10.83 11.59
C PHE A 342 13.86 11.05 11.54
N PHE A 343 14.45 10.88 10.36
CA PHE A 343 15.84 11.24 10.10
C PHE A 343 15.89 12.63 9.47
N LYS A 344 16.52 13.59 10.14
CA LYS A 344 16.72 14.94 9.65
C LYS A 344 18.12 15.07 9.08
N ASP A 345 18.20 15.05 7.76
CA ASP A 345 19.44 15.15 7.01
C ASP A 345 19.60 16.56 6.44
N TYR A 346 20.60 17.28 6.93
CA TYR A 346 20.87 18.64 6.49
C TYR A 346 21.72 18.69 5.20
N HIS A 347 22.51 17.66 4.91
CA HIS A 347 23.36 17.61 3.72
C HIS A 347 22.51 17.37 2.47
N TYR A 348 21.63 16.38 2.51
CA TYR A 348 20.71 16.08 1.41
C TYR A 348 19.37 16.81 1.52
N LYS A 349 19.18 17.68 2.55
CA LYS A 349 17.94 18.44 2.79
C LYS A 349 16.67 17.58 2.90
N HIS A 350 16.80 16.37 3.44
CA HIS A 350 15.69 15.44 3.59
C HIS A 350 15.21 15.33 5.03
N LEU A 351 13.91 15.14 5.19
CA LEU A 351 13.29 14.61 6.40
C LEU A 351 12.65 13.28 6.03
N ILE A 352 13.27 12.19 6.46
CA ILE A 352 12.85 10.82 6.13
C ILE A 352 12.15 10.20 7.33
N ASN A 353 10.90 9.78 7.15
CA ASN A 353 10.18 8.98 8.14
C ASN A 353 10.42 7.50 7.89
N ILE A 354 10.88 6.78 8.90
CA ILE A 354 11.01 5.32 8.91
C ILE A 354 10.04 4.75 9.91
N VAL A 355 9.10 3.95 9.43
CA VAL A 355 8.18 3.17 10.26
C VAL A 355 8.90 1.91 10.68
N THR A 356 9.03 1.69 11.98
CA THR A 356 9.79 0.58 12.55
C THR A 356 9.13 0.08 13.84
N THR A 357 9.75 -0.85 14.54
CA THR A 357 9.27 -1.34 15.84
C THR A 357 10.31 -1.07 16.95
N LEU A 358 9.87 -1.06 18.19
CA LEU A 358 10.76 -0.92 19.33
C LEU A 358 11.79 -2.05 19.42
N ASN A 359 11.54 -3.20 18.80
CA ASN A 359 12.44 -4.34 18.74
C ASN A 359 13.33 -4.37 17.49
N THR A 360 13.35 -3.30 16.69
CA THR A 360 14.27 -3.15 15.55
C THR A 360 15.66 -2.82 16.07
N LYS A 361 16.70 -3.45 15.53
CA LYS A 361 18.08 -3.10 15.84
C LYS A 361 18.44 -1.76 15.24
N ILE A 362 19.29 -1.00 15.90
CA ILE A 362 19.77 0.31 15.41
C ILE A 362 20.48 0.17 14.08
N LYS A 363 21.24 -0.90 13.87
CA LYS A 363 21.87 -1.21 12.58
C LYS A 363 20.83 -1.24 11.44
N ASP A 364 19.77 -2.00 11.60
CA ASP A 364 18.74 -2.18 10.56
C ASP A 364 17.98 -0.86 10.29
N LEU A 365 17.79 -0.04 11.33
CA LEU A 365 17.17 1.28 11.22
C LEU A 365 18.05 2.24 10.39
N ILE A 366 19.34 2.28 10.66
CA ILE A 366 20.30 3.14 9.94
C ILE A 366 20.47 2.70 8.49
N GLU A 367 20.60 1.40 8.24
CA GLU A 367 20.63 0.86 6.89
C GLU A 367 19.38 1.25 6.10
N SER A 368 18.19 1.12 6.72
CA SER A 368 16.91 1.54 6.11
C SER A 368 16.89 3.03 5.75
N TYR A 369 17.54 3.89 6.55
CA TYR A 369 17.68 5.30 6.23
C TYR A 369 18.52 5.53 4.97
N PHE A 370 19.74 4.94 4.90
CA PHE A 370 20.61 5.12 3.75
C PHE A 370 20.03 4.59 2.44
N TYR A 371 19.27 3.50 2.52
CA TYR A 371 18.54 3.00 1.35
C TYR A 371 17.45 4.00 0.88
N ARG A 372 16.76 4.64 1.81
CA ARG A 372 15.72 5.62 1.44
C ARG A 372 16.25 6.89 0.82
N ILE A 373 17.46 7.31 1.13
CA ILE A 373 18.11 8.44 0.48
C ILE A 373 18.92 8.04 -0.77
N ASN A 374 18.78 6.79 -1.21
CA ASN A 374 19.48 6.22 -2.37
C ASN A 374 21.01 6.24 -2.24
N ARG A 375 21.52 6.01 -1.03
CA ARG A 375 22.97 5.95 -0.70
C ARG A 375 23.30 4.65 0.03
N PRO A 376 23.03 3.47 -0.57
CA PRO A 376 23.34 2.16 0.05
C PRO A 376 24.86 1.95 0.25
N ASP A 377 25.68 2.69 -0.49
CA ASP A 377 27.12 2.70 -0.31
C ASP A 377 27.53 3.19 1.09
N LEU A 378 26.80 4.14 1.65
CA LEU A 378 26.99 4.63 3.01
C LEU A 378 26.52 3.63 4.07
N ALA A 379 25.56 2.77 3.75
CA ALA A 379 25.08 1.74 4.65
C ALA A 379 26.17 0.69 5.02
N ILE A 380 27.20 0.55 4.20
CA ILE A 380 28.30 -0.41 4.42
C ILE A 380 29.40 0.20 5.30
N ASN A 381 29.64 1.51 5.19
CA ASN A 381 30.77 2.20 5.80
C ASN A 381 30.37 3.42 6.66
N TYR A 382 29.12 3.53 7.09
CA TYR A 382 28.60 4.72 7.80
C TYR A 382 29.37 5.05 9.09
N ASN A 383 29.95 4.06 9.77
CA ASN A 383 30.67 4.23 11.04
C ASN A 383 31.85 5.22 10.95
N LYS A 384 32.44 5.39 9.77
CA LYS A 384 33.57 6.31 9.53
C LYS A 384 33.13 7.65 8.96
N LEU A 385 31.98 7.67 8.28
CA LEU A 385 31.57 8.78 7.41
C LEU A 385 30.38 9.56 7.94
N VAL A 386 29.58 8.97 8.84
CA VAL A 386 28.34 9.56 9.30
C VAL A 386 28.16 9.40 10.80
N GLN A 387 27.72 10.46 11.45
CA GLN A 387 27.31 10.47 12.85
C GLN A 387 25.81 10.70 12.95
N PHE A 388 25.19 10.08 13.94
CA PHE A 388 23.77 10.28 14.26
C PHE A 388 23.66 10.93 15.64
N GLU A 389 22.87 11.98 15.71
CA GLU A 389 22.60 12.71 16.95
C GLU A 389 21.13 12.53 17.35
N PHE A 390 20.90 12.20 18.62
CA PHE A 390 19.57 12.11 19.21
C PHE A 390 19.54 12.92 20.51
N ASN A 391 18.58 13.83 20.66
CA ASN A 391 18.43 14.72 21.81
C ASN A 391 19.72 15.48 22.19
N GLY A 392 20.46 15.97 21.17
CA GLY A 392 21.70 16.73 21.36
C GLY A 392 22.92 15.87 21.78
N LYS A 393 22.80 14.56 21.78
CA LYS A 393 23.89 13.63 22.08
C LYS A 393 24.21 12.77 20.88
N ASN A 394 25.51 12.63 20.57
CA ASN A 394 25.94 11.69 19.54
C ASN A 394 25.61 10.26 19.95
N LEU A 395 24.87 9.56 19.09
CA LEU A 395 24.73 8.11 19.21
C LEU A 395 26.08 7.47 18.89
N ASN A 396 26.72 6.89 19.90
CA ASN A 396 27.92 6.09 19.68
C ASN A 396 27.50 4.80 18.96
N ILE A 397 27.50 4.85 17.61
CA ILE A 397 26.97 3.82 16.75
C ILE A 397 27.71 2.50 16.99
N ASN A 398 29.04 2.52 17.13
CA ASN A 398 29.85 1.32 17.33
C ASN A 398 29.40 0.48 18.54
N ASN A 399 28.96 1.15 19.61
CA ASN A 399 28.43 0.50 20.83
C ASN A 399 26.92 0.26 20.80
N SER A 400 26.20 0.80 19.80
CA SER A 400 24.74 0.79 19.77
C SER A 400 24.16 -0.08 18.65
N LEU A 401 24.95 -0.55 17.67
CA LEU A 401 24.48 -1.29 16.50
C LEU A 401 23.63 -2.51 16.81
N ASN A 402 24.00 -3.24 17.85
CA ASN A 402 23.32 -4.45 18.26
C ASN A 402 22.19 -4.18 19.28
N LYS A 403 22.06 -2.93 19.75
CA LYS A 403 20.97 -2.53 20.64
C LYS A 403 19.67 -2.37 19.85
N PHE A 404 18.56 -2.56 20.52
CA PHE A 404 17.24 -2.30 19.95
C PHE A 404 16.85 -0.83 20.14
N VAL A 405 15.94 -0.35 19.33
CA VAL A 405 15.40 1.03 19.40
C VAL A 405 14.90 1.35 20.81
N LYS A 406 14.23 0.41 21.46
CA LYS A 406 13.75 0.55 22.85
C LYS A 406 14.85 0.78 23.89
N ASP A 407 16.08 0.33 23.61
CA ASP A 407 17.20 0.41 24.55
C ASP A 407 17.88 1.78 24.55
N LEU A 408 17.48 2.67 23.64
CA LEU A 408 18.04 4.01 23.44
C LEU A 408 17.04 5.14 23.69
N ASP A 409 15.94 4.87 24.36
CA ASP A 409 14.85 5.83 24.60
C ASP A 409 14.28 6.51 23.34
N ILE A 410 14.44 5.84 22.20
CA ILE A 410 13.88 6.31 20.92
C ILE A 410 12.40 5.92 20.88
N MET A 411 11.53 6.93 20.87
CA MET A 411 10.08 6.77 20.89
C MET A 411 9.43 7.15 19.57
N ASN A 412 8.12 6.94 19.48
CA ASN A 412 7.33 7.38 18.33
C ASN A 412 7.44 8.91 18.14
N GLY A 413 7.81 9.33 16.95
CA GLY A 413 8.04 10.75 16.61
C GLY A 413 9.45 11.25 16.90
N SER A 414 10.36 10.42 17.39
CA SER A 414 11.77 10.80 17.63
C SER A 414 12.45 11.28 16.34
N VAL A 415 13.29 12.32 16.46
CA VAL A 415 14.06 12.88 15.37
C VAL A 415 15.55 12.60 15.57
N LEU A 416 16.15 11.86 14.63
CA LEU A 416 17.58 11.61 14.53
C LEU A 416 18.20 12.60 13.54
N ARG A 417 19.20 13.37 13.97
CA ARG A 417 20.01 14.21 13.07
C ARG A 417 21.10 13.37 12.42
N VAL A 418 21.30 13.60 11.14
CA VAL A 418 22.35 12.94 10.35
C VAL A 418 23.44 13.96 10.05
N ILE A 419 24.67 13.68 10.47
CA ILE A 419 25.82 14.56 10.34
C ILE A 419 26.89 13.80 9.55
N TYR A 420 27.28 14.35 8.42
CA TYR A 420 28.31 13.77 7.56
C TYR A 420 29.70 14.32 7.92
N SER A 421 30.71 13.48 7.84
CA SER A 421 32.11 13.95 7.94
C SER A 421 32.46 14.80 6.71
N SER A 422 33.44 15.69 6.87
CA SER A 422 33.90 16.57 5.78
C SER A 422 34.49 15.84 4.56
N GLU A 423 34.67 14.53 4.66
CA GLU A 423 35.19 13.67 3.58
C GLU A 423 34.16 13.22 2.57
N ILE A 424 32.86 13.47 2.84
CA ILE A 424 31.79 13.16 1.89
C ILE A 424 31.52 14.41 1.04
N LYS A 425 32.09 14.42 -0.16
CA LYS A 425 31.78 15.41 -1.22
C LYS A 425 30.72 14.86 -2.17
#